data_4ef3dfb65ecd257cbd895d87187ce9f7
#
_entry.id   4ef3dfb65ecd257cbd895d87187ce9f7
#
_cell.length_a   1.000
_cell.length_b   1.000
_cell.length_c   1.000
_cell.angle_alpha   90.00
_cell.angle_beta   90.00
_cell.angle_gamma   90.00
#
_symmetry.space_group_name_H-M   'P 1'
#
loop_
_entity.id
_entity.type
_entity.pdbx_description
1 polymer ?
#
loop_
_entity_poly.entity_id
_entity_poly.type
_entity_poly.pdbx_seq_one_letter_code
_entity_poly.pdbx_strand_id
1 'polypeptide(L)'
;RAQRNAEQQHLALEDLAQLLELEHPPRRIEGFDISHIQGSDAVASQVVFIDGLPAKQHYRKYKIQSSSIQSGHSDDFMAMAEIMRRRFRRWSQAKQGGADLNELRRRTKTTLQSDGLIDWPDVVMIDGGKGQLSAVMEALRELDLADELVVCSLAKQKEEIFTPGASNSLNTEPDQLGVVLLRRLRDEAHRFAVGFHRQQRGERMKRSRLSDIPGLGPKRVKDLLAHFRSIDAIQLATAEQLGGCPGMGSALAKQIYDYFHSNKKVIKPFHFFKV
;
A
#
# COMPACT_ATOMS: atom_id res chain seq x y z
N ARG A 1 -30.77 -2.61 -7.67
CA ARG A 1 -29.57 -1.78 -7.34
C ARG A 1 -28.27 -2.50 -7.70
N ALA A 2 -28.11 -3.80 -7.35
CA ALA A 2 -26.90 -4.57 -7.66
C ALA A 2 -26.64 -4.68 -9.19
N GLN A 3 -27.66 -4.91 -9.97
CA GLN A 3 -27.56 -5.04 -11.43
C GLN A 3 -27.15 -3.72 -12.10
N ARG A 4 -27.70 -2.58 -11.67
CA ARG A 4 -27.27 -1.25 -12.14
C ARG A 4 -25.81 -0.93 -11.80
N ASN A 5 -25.35 -1.33 -10.62
CA ASN A 5 -23.96 -1.12 -10.22
C ASN A 5 -22.99 -1.97 -11.07
N ALA A 6 -23.35 -3.22 -11.37
CA ALA A 6 -22.54 -4.09 -12.22
C ALA A 6 -22.46 -3.54 -13.67
N GLU A 7 -23.58 -3.06 -14.20
CA GLU A 7 -23.63 -2.43 -15.53
C GLU A 7 -22.77 -1.17 -15.61
N GLN A 8 -22.86 -0.27 -14.61
CA GLN A 8 -22.02 0.92 -14.55
C GLN A 8 -20.52 0.58 -14.42
N GLN A 9 -20.17 -0.47 -13.70
CA GLN A 9 -18.79 -0.93 -13.60
C GLN A 9 -18.27 -1.45 -14.94
N HIS A 10 -19.09 -2.23 -15.65
CA HIS A 10 -18.74 -2.73 -16.97
C HIS A 10 -18.52 -1.57 -17.96
N LEU A 11 -19.42 -0.60 -18.01
CA LEU A 11 -19.29 0.59 -18.84
C LEU A 11 -18.03 1.40 -18.50
N ALA A 12 -17.66 1.50 -17.21
CA ALA A 12 -16.45 2.19 -16.80
C ALA A 12 -15.18 1.46 -17.28
N LEU A 13 -15.18 0.14 -17.27
CA LEU A 13 -14.06 -0.66 -17.78
C LEU A 13 -13.96 -0.59 -19.31
N GLU A 14 -15.09 -0.57 -20.02
CA GLU A 14 -15.12 -0.36 -21.46
C GLU A 14 -14.60 1.03 -21.85
N ASP A 15 -15.03 2.07 -21.15
CA ASP A 15 -14.58 3.44 -21.40
C ASP A 15 -13.07 3.58 -21.11
N LEU A 16 -12.58 2.95 -20.04
CA LEU A 16 -11.14 2.93 -19.74
C LEU A 16 -10.36 2.19 -20.83
N ALA A 17 -10.90 1.09 -21.37
CA ALA A 17 -10.28 0.38 -22.49
C ALA A 17 -10.16 1.27 -23.73
N GLN A 18 -11.18 2.05 -24.04
CA GLN A 18 -11.15 3.01 -25.15
C GLN A 18 -10.11 4.11 -24.92
N LEU A 19 -10.08 4.69 -23.69
CA LEU A 19 -9.11 5.73 -23.33
C LEU A 19 -7.66 5.28 -23.45
N LEU A 20 -7.36 4.04 -23.08
CA LEU A 20 -6.02 3.47 -23.07
C LEU A 20 -5.73 2.58 -24.30
N GLU A 21 -6.62 2.57 -25.29
CA GLU A 21 -6.49 1.80 -26.53
C GLU A 21 -6.25 0.29 -26.31
N LEU A 22 -6.98 -0.28 -25.33
CA LEU A 22 -6.92 -1.71 -25.01
C LEU A 22 -7.85 -2.48 -25.94
N GLU A 23 -7.46 -3.72 -26.30
CA GLU A 23 -8.31 -4.63 -27.08
C GLU A 23 -9.55 -5.09 -26.32
N HIS A 24 -9.45 -5.18 -24.99
CA HIS A 24 -10.53 -5.65 -24.12
C HIS A 24 -10.60 -4.83 -22.84
N PRO A 25 -11.78 -4.76 -22.19
CA PRO A 25 -11.90 -4.15 -20.87
C PRO A 25 -10.92 -4.77 -19.87
N PRO A 26 -10.19 -3.97 -19.10
CA PRO A 26 -9.20 -4.48 -18.15
C PRO A 26 -9.89 -5.17 -16.98
N ARG A 27 -9.48 -6.40 -16.67
CA ARG A 27 -9.98 -7.13 -15.51
C ARG A 27 -9.25 -6.71 -14.23
N ARG A 28 -7.90 -6.69 -14.26
CA ARG A 28 -7.05 -6.35 -13.11
C ARG A 28 -6.35 -5.04 -13.34
N ILE A 29 -6.63 -4.09 -12.46
CA ILE A 29 -5.99 -2.76 -12.47
C ILE A 29 -5.26 -2.58 -11.14
N GLU A 30 -3.98 -2.20 -11.21
CA GLU A 30 -3.16 -1.91 -10.03
C GLU A 30 -2.87 -0.41 -9.94
N GLY A 31 -3.13 0.19 -8.78
CA GLY A 31 -2.81 1.59 -8.48
C GLY A 31 -1.67 1.69 -7.47
N PHE A 32 -0.73 2.61 -7.71
CA PHE A 32 0.44 2.83 -6.87
C PHE A 32 0.52 4.29 -6.41
N ASP A 33 0.77 4.47 -5.11
CA ASP A 33 0.98 5.76 -4.46
C ASP A 33 2.21 5.72 -3.56
N ILE A 34 2.98 6.79 -3.52
CA ILE A 34 4.10 6.98 -2.60
C ILE A 34 3.67 7.90 -1.47
N SER A 35 3.92 7.49 -0.24
CA SER A 35 3.62 8.24 0.96
C SER A 35 4.86 8.40 1.83
N HIS A 36 5.09 9.62 2.31
CA HIS A 36 6.17 9.93 3.25
C HIS A 36 5.64 9.92 4.69
N ILE A 37 6.33 9.20 5.57
CA ILE A 37 6.07 9.21 7.00
C ILE A 37 7.00 10.25 7.63
N GLN A 38 6.44 11.20 8.37
CA GLN A 38 7.27 12.21 9.08
C GLN A 38 8.37 11.54 9.92
N GLY A 39 9.63 11.87 9.59
CA GLY A 39 10.82 11.43 10.32
C GLY A 39 11.30 10.02 10.01
N SER A 40 10.85 9.38 8.93
CA SER A 40 11.33 8.07 8.50
C SER A 40 10.88 7.70 7.09
N ASP A 41 11.29 6.55 6.65
CA ASP A 41 11.17 5.89 5.36
C ASP A 41 9.88 6.17 4.57
N ALA A 42 10.00 6.34 3.28
CA ALA A 42 8.89 6.34 2.35
C ALA A 42 8.25 4.93 2.25
N VAL A 43 6.95 4.89 2.08
CA VAL A 43 6.18 3.66 1.88
C VAL A 43 5.36 3.79 0.60
N ALA A 44 5.43 2.79 -0.26
CA ALA A 44 4.53 2.68 -1.39
C ALA A 44 3.33 1.81 -1.05
N SER A 45 2.17 2.22 -1.52
CA SER A 45 0.93 1.47 -1.46
C SER A 45 0.56 0.94 -2.83
N GLN A 46 0.24 -0.35 -2.90
CA GLN A 46 -0.34 -0.99 -4.07
C GLN A 46 -1.77 -1.40 -3.73
N VAL A 47 -2.73 -0.89 -4.47
CA VAL A 47 -4.12 -1.32 -4.42
C VAL A 47 -4.48 -2.02 -5.72
N VAL A 48 -5.47 -2.89 -5.66
CA VAL A 48 -5.90 -3.71 -6.79
C VAL A 48 -7.40 -3.64 -6.92
N PHE A 49 -7.87 -3.35 -8.14
CA PHE A 49 -9.26 -3.52 -8.52
C PHE A 49 -9.36 -4.72 -9.48
N ILE A 50 -10.34 -5.57 -9.25
CA ILE A 50 -10.72 -6.66 -10.14
C ILE A 50 -12.16 -6.42 -10.56
N ASP A 51 -12.39 -6.45 -11.87
CA ASP A 51 -13.71 -6.16 -12.46
C ASP A 51 -14.33 -4.84 -11.95
N GLY A 52 -13.48 -3.82 -11.75
CA GLY A 52 -13.87 -2.48 -11.28
C GLY A 52 -14.13 -2.36 -9.78
N LEU A 53 -13.90 -3.41 -9.00
CA LEU A 53 -14.13 -3.46 -7.56
C LEU A 53 -12.83 -3.64 -6.77
N PRO A 54 -12.73 -3.02 -5.57
CA PRO A 54 -11.58 -3.19 -4.68
C PRO A 54 -11.37 -4.65 -4.27
N ALA A 55 -10.21 -5.21 -4.58
CA ALA A 55 -9.78 -6.56 -4.19
C ALA A 55 -8.73 -6.49 -3.08
N LYS A 56 -9.17 -6.18 -1.86
CA LYS A 56 -8.32 -5.84 -0.71
C LYS A 56 -7.31 -6.93 -0.33
N GLN A 57 -7.62 -8.19 -0.57
CA GLN A 57 -6.72 -9.33 -0.35
C GLN A 57 -5.45 -9.27 -1.21
N HIS A 58 -5.46 -8.49 -2.29
CA HIS A 58 -4.31 -8.28 -3.18
C HIS A 58 -3.53 -6.99 -2.88
N TYR A 59 -3.95 -6.18 -1.91
CA TYR A 59 -3.24 -4.96 -1.54
C TYR A 59 -1.90 -5.27 -0.91
N ARG A 60 -0.89 -4.46 -1.23
CA ARG A 60 0.47 -4.60 -0.71
C ARG A 60 1.05 -3.26 -0.29
N LYS A 61 2.00 -3.34 0.62
CA LYS A 61 2.83 -2.22 1.05
C LYS A 61 4.28 -2.55 0.83
N TYR A 62 5.01 -1.56 0.37
CA TYR A 62 6.43 -1.68 0.12
C TYR A 62 7.16 -0.62 0.94
N LYS A 63 7.99 -1.06 1.86
CA LYS A 63 8.94 -0.17 2.51
C LYS A 63 10.04 0.16 1.50
N ILE A 64 10.28 1.45 1.24
CA ILE A 64 11.33 1.91 0.34
C ILE A 64 12.69 1.73 1.01
N GLN A 65 13.64 1.16 0.30
CA GLN A 65 14.96 0.78 0.84
C GLN A 65 16.08 1.74 0.42
N SER A 66 15.85 2.58 -0.58
CA SER A 66 16.87 3.54 -1.04
C SER A 66 17.27 4.49 0.09
N SER A 67 18.54 4.38 0.49
CA SER A 67 19.13 5.08 1.65
C SER A 67 19.40 6.57 1.44
N SER A 68 19.04 7.14 0.30
CA SER A 68 19.33 8.52 -0.10
C SER A 68 18.11 9.44 -0.11
N ILE A 69 17.01 9.04 0.55
CA ILE A 69 15.77 9.83 0.53
C ILE A 69 15.90 11.01 1.48
N GLN A 70 16.34 12.12 0.94
CA GLN A 70 16.10 13.45 1.49
C GLN A 70 14.84 13.99 0.83
N SER A 71 13.92 14.55 1.59
CA SER A 71 12.60 14.98 1.14
C SER A 71 12.62 15.88 -0.13
N GLY A 72 12.18 15.36 -1.28
CA GLY A 72 12.09 16.09 -2.53
C GLY A 72 11.42 15.30 -3.67
N HIS A 73 11.01 15.96 -4.73
CA HIS A 73 10.32 15.35 -5.88
C HIS A 73 11.13 14.24 -6.59
N SER A 74 12.47 14.32 -6.57
CA SER A 74 13.34 13.30 -7.17
C SER A 74 13.25 11.96 -6.43
N ASP A 75 12.90 11.98 -5.15
CA ASP A 75 12.83 10.80 -4.31
C ASP A 75 11.59 9.96 -4.62
N ASP A 76 10.48 10.60 -4.98
CA ASP A 76 9.26 9.92 -5.41
C ASP A 76 9.47 9.15 -6.72
N PHE A 77 10.27 9.69 -7.65
CA PHE A 77 10.60 9.02 -8.89
C PHE A 77 11.43 7.76 -8.65
N MET A 78 12.45 7.87 -7.81
CA MET A 78 13.31 6.73 -7.44
C MET A 78 12.53 5.67 -6.65
N ALA A 79 11.67 6.09 -5.73
CA ALA A 79 10.80 5.20 -4.97
C ALA A 79 9.84 4.44 -5.87
N MET A 80 9.20 5.11 -6.81
CA MET A 80 8.29 4.49 -7.76
C MET A 80 9.02 3.50 -8.68
N ALA A 81 10.20 3.85 -9.17
CA ALA A 81 11.04 2.95 -9.96
C ALA A 81 11.46 1.70 -9.17
N GLU A 82 11.85 1.85 -7.90
CA GLU A 82 12.16 0.73 -6.99
C GLU A 82 10.99 -0.23 -6.88
N ILE A 83 9.78 0.29 -6.69
CA ILE A 83 8.57 -0.53 -6.54
C ILE A 83 8.28 -1.32 -7.82
N MET A 84 8.41 -0.70 -8.99
CA MET A 84 8.22 -1.39 -10.26
C MET A 84 9.22 -2.53 -10.43
N ARG A 85 10.50 -2.30 -10.11
CA ARG A 85 11.52 -3.37 -10.14
C ARG A 85 11.15 -4.50 -9.18
N ARG A 86 10.71 -4.21 -7.97
CA ARG A 86 10.33 -5.24 -6.98
C ARG A 86 9.08 -6.00 -7.40
N ARG A 87 8.05 -5.31 -7.89
CA ARG A 87 6.77 -5.91 -8.30
C ARG A 87 6.93 -6.84 -9.50
N PHE A 88 7.74 -6.44 -10.48
CA PHE A 88 7.83 -7.13 -11.76
C PHE A 88 9.10 -7.96 -11.96
N ARG A 89 10.02 -7.99 -11.00
CA ARG A 89 11.29 -8.73 -11.10
C ARG A 89 11.13 -10.17 -11.54
N ARG A 90 10.17 -10.90 -10.95
CA ARG A 90 9.96 -12.32 -11.28
C ARG A 90 9.44 -12.52 -12.71
N TRP A 91 8.61 -11.62 -13.18
CA TRP A 91 8.12 -11.61 -14.55
C TRP A 91 9.27 -11.34 -15.55
N SER A 92 10.13 -10.39 -15.23
CA SER A 92 11.34 -10.12 -15.99
C SER A 92 12.26 -11.35 -16.05
N GLN A 93 12.52 -11.99 -14.92
CA GLN A 93 13.32 -13.20 -14.83
C GLN A 93 12.72 -14.36 -15.64
N ALA A 94 11.41 -14.54 -15.59
CA ALA A 94 10.71 -15.55 -16.38
C ALA A 94 10.85 -15.29 -17.88
N LYS A 95 10.68 -14.05 -18.34
CA LYS A 95 10.88 -13.65 -19.74
C LYS A 95 12.31 -13.90 -20.21
N GLN A 96 13.29 -13.47 -19.42
CA GLN A 96 14.72 -13.69 -19.70
C GLN A 96 15.09 -15.18 -19.72
N GLY A 97 14.40 -16.00 -18.95
CA GLY A 97 14.52 -17.46 -18.97
C GLY A 97 13.81 -18.15 -20.15
N GLY A 98 13.23 -17.39 -21.07
CA GLY A 98 12.56 -17.91 -22.26
C GLY A 98 11.11 -18.33 -22.06
N ALA A 99 10.49 -17.98 -20.93
CA ALA A 99 9.07 -18.28 -20.70
C ALA A 99 8.15 -17.45 -21.60
N ASP A 100 7.09 -18.06 -22.10
CA ASP A 100 6.00 -17.36 -22.77
C ASP A 100 5.16 -16.60 -21.75
N LEU A 101 5.25 -15.27 -21.75
CA LEU A 101 4.51 -14.42 -20.83
C LEU A 101 3.00 -14.55 -21.00
N ASN A 102 2.49 -14.79 -22.21
CA ASN A 102 1.05 -14.94 -22.44
C ASN A 102 0.52 -16.22 -21.81
N GLU A 103 1.30 -17.29 -21.88
CA GLU A 103 0.94 -18.52 -21.18
C GLU A 103 1.00 -18.35 -19.66
N LEU A 104 2.05 -17.72 -19.14
CA LEU A 104 2.17 -17.42 -17.71
C LEU A 104 1.02 -16.54 -17.21
N ARG A 105 0.63 -15.52 -17.95
CA ARG A 105 -0.54 -14.67 -17.63
C ARG A 105 -1.83 -15.47 -17.55
N ARG A 106 -2.05 -16.42 -18.45
CA ARG A 106 -3.23 -17.31 -18.42
C ARG A 106 -3.20 -18.22 -17.19
N ARG A 107 -2.06 -18.80 -16.86
CA ARG A 107 -1.88 -19.68 -15.70
C ARG A 107 -2.09 -18.95 -14.38
N THR A 108 -1.56 -17.74 -14.22
CA THR A 108 -1.71 -16.95 -12.99
C THR A 108 -3.14 -16.49 -12.74
N LYS A 109 -3.96 -16.34 -13.79
CA LYS A 109 -5.39 -16.03 -13.65
C LYS A 109 -6.23 -17.20 -13.12
N THR A 110 -5.80 -18.42 -13.37
CA THR A 110 -6.56 -19.65 -13.05
C THR A 110 -6.11 -20.33 -11.77
N THR A 111 -4.88 -20.05 -11.30
CA THR A 111 -4.30 -20.73 -10.15
C THR A 111 -3.99 -19.72 -9.03
N LEU A 112 -4.61 -19.90 -7.87
CA LEU A 112 -4.38 -19.04 -6.68
C LEU A 112 -2.94 -19.14 -6.11
N GLN A 113 -2.16 -20.11 -6.56
CA GLN A 113 -0.78 -20.34 -6.14
C GLN A 113 0.05 -20.76 -7.35
N SER A 114 0.65 -19.81 -8.04
CA SER A 114 1.73 -20.09 -8.98
C SER A 114 3.04 -19.57 -8.41
N ASP A 115 3.98 -20.41 -8.18
CA ASP A 115 5.45 -20.23 -7.96
C ASP A 115 5.94 -18.82 -7.53
N GLY A 116 5.10 -18.09 -6.79
CA GLY A 116 5.38 -16.74 -6.32
C GLY A 116 5.26 -15.64 -7.38
N LEU A 117 4.76 -15.94 -8.58
CA LEU A 117 4.33 -14.94 -9.54
C LEU A 117 3.00 -14.34 -9.09
N ILE A 118 2.98 -13.02 -8.90
CA ILE A 118 1.76 -12.27 -8.65
C ILE A 118 1.07 -12.06 -10.00
N ASP A 119 -0.25 -12.25 -10.05
CA ASP A 119 -1.07 -12.08 -11.25
C ASP A 119 -0.72 -10.79 -12.02
N TRP A 120 -0.68 -10.90 -13.36
CA TRP A 120 -0.31 -9.78 -14.24
C TRP A 120 -1.45 -8.77 -14.34
N PRO A 121 -1.18 -7.47 -14.10
CA PRO A 121 -2.19 -6.44 -14.29
C PRO A 121 -2.43 -6.13 -15.77
N ASP A 122 -3.68 -5.87 -16.13
CA ASP A 122 -4.02 -5.37 -17.46
C ASP A 122 -3.67 -3.88 -17.58
N VAL A 123 -3.73 -3.13 -16.48
CA VAL A 123 -3.35 -1.71 -16.39
C VAL A 123 -2.65 -1.44 -15.06
N VAL A 124 -1.59 -0.64 -15.11
CA VAL A 124 -0.96 -0.02 -13.94
C VAL A 124 -1.20 1.49 -13.98
N MET A 125 -1.75 2.03 -12.91
CA MET A 125 -1.95 3.47 -12.71
C MET A 125 -1.01 4.00 -11.64
N ILE A 126 -0.30 5.05 -11.97
CA ILE A 126 0.63 5.75 -11.07
C ILE A 126 -0.03 7.05 -10.59
N ASP A 127 -0.07 7.25 -9.28
CA ASP A 127 -0.48 8.55 -8.72
C ASP A 127 0.68 9.54 -8.87
N GLY A 128 0.58 10.37 -9.87
CA GLY A 128 1.59 11.36 -10.19
C GLY A 128 1.49 11.91 -11.61
N GLY A 129 2.45 12.75 -11.96
CA GLY A 129 2.53 13.37 -13.29
C GLY A 129 3.47 12.62 -14.24
N LYS A 130 3.84 13.33 -15.32
CA LYS A 130 4.74 12.80 -16.35
C LYS A 130 6.10 12.32 -15.83
N GLY A 131 6.64 12.97 -14.79
CA GLY A 131 7.93 12.62 -14.22
C GLY A 131 7.92 11.24 -13.58
N GLN A 132 6.89 10.95 -12.78
CA GLN A 132 6.70 9.63 -12.17
C GLN A 132 6.47 8.57 -13.24
N LEU A 133 5.66 8.87 -14.25
CA LEU A 133 5.43 7.96 -15.38
C LEU A 133 6.71 7.64 -16.14
N SER A 134 7.55 8.65 -16.42
CA SER A 134 8.83 8.47 -17.10
C SER A 134 9.78 7.57 -16.30
N ALA A 135 9.88 7.77 -14.98
CA ALA A 135 10.71 6.94 -14.11
C ALA A 135 10.23 5.48 -14.06
N VAL A 136 8.93 5.26 -14.05
CA VAL A 136 8.33 3.92 -14.12
C VAL A 136 8.65 3.24 -15.44
N MET A 137 8.49 3.95 -16.54
CA MET A 137 8.79 3.40 -17.89
C MET A 137 10.26 3.06 -18.06
N GLU A 138 11.18 3.85 -17.49
CA GLU A 138 12.60 3.53 -17.49
C GLU A 138 12.88 2.24 -16.70
N ALA A 139 12.34 2.10 -15.51
CA ALA A 139 12.45 0.88 -14.71
C ALA A 139 11.89 -0.36 -15.45
N LEU A 140 10.79 -0.21 -16.17
CA LEU A 140 10.20 -1.29 -16.98
C LEU A 140 11.03 -1.63 -18.21
N ARG A 141 11.75 -0.66 -18.81
CA ARG A 141 12.73 -0.94 -19.91
C ARG A 141 13.92 -1.74 -19.39
N GLU A 142 14.44 -1.38 -18.22
CA GLU A 142 15.51 -2.16 -17.56
C GLU A 142 15.10 -3.62 -17.30
N LEU A 143 13.82 -3.84 -17.04
CA LEU A 143 13.23 -5.17 -16.82
C LEU A 143 12.83 -5.89 -18.12
N ASP A 144 12.98 -5.27 -19.26
CA ASP A 144 12.48 -5.76 -20.57
C ASP A 144 10.97 -6.03 -20.59
N LEU A 145 10.19 -5.16 -19.90
CA LEU A 145 8.74 -5.28 -19.75
C LEU A 145 7.96 -4.04 -20.20
N ALA A 146 8.65 -3.00 -20.72
CA ALA A 146 8.01 -1.74 -21.08
C ALA A 146 6.93 -1.89 -22.16
N ASP A 147 7.13 -2.78 -23.12
CA ASP A 147 6.18 -3.06 -24.21
C ASP A 147 5.11 -4.09 -23.85
N GLU A 148 5.24 -4.70 -22.66
CA GLU A 148 4.35 -5.76 -22.19
C GLU A 148 3.26 -5.25 -21.25
N LEU A 149 3.41 -4.06 -20.70
CA LEU A 149 2.57 -3.51 -19.64
C LEU A 149 1.95 -2.19 -20.07
N VAL A 150 0.64 -2.07 -19.92
CA VAL A 150 -0.07 -0.79 -20.10
C VAL A 150 0.03 0.01 -18.81
N VAL A 151 0.64 1.19 -18.90
CA VAL A 151 0.85 2.10 -17.78
C VAL A 151 0.23 3.47 -18.09
N CYS A 152 -0.43 4.06 -17.14
CA CYS A 152 -0.85 5.45 -17.18
C CYS A 152 -0.56 6.13 -15.84
N SER A 153 -0.57 7.45 -15.82
CA SER A 153 -0.51 8.24 -14.60
C SER A 153 -1.71 9.17 -14.48
N LEU A 154 -2.11 9.46 -13.25
CA LEU A 154 -3.16 10.42 -12.93
C LEU A 154 -2.55 11.54 -12.09
N ALA A 155 -2.49 12.75 -12.63
CA ALA A 155 -1.92 13.92 -11.96
C ALA A 155 -2.91 14.53 -10.97
N LYS A 156 -2.40 14.97 -9.79
CA LYS A 156 -3.23 15.40 -8.65
C LYS A 156 -4.06 16.67 -8.88
N GLN A 157 -3.47 17.68 -9.51
CA GLN A 157 -4.10 19.01 -9.53
C GLN A 157 -5.27 19.13 -10.53
N LYS A 158 -5.10 18.59 -11.74
CA LYS A 158 -6.09 18.69 -12.82
C LYS A 158 -6.70 17.35 -13.20
N GLU A 159 -6.35 16.28 -12.48
CA GLU A 159 -6.80 14.92 -12.78
C GLU A 159 -6.51 14.48 -14.23
N GLU A 160 -5.40 15.00 -14.77
CA GLU A 160 -4.95 14.71 -16.12
C GLU A 160 -4.34 13.29 -16.19
N ILE A 161 -4.75 12.54 -17.21
CA ILE A 161 -4.22 11.21 -17.50
C ILE A 161 -3.11 11.33 -18.52
N PHE A 162 -1.94 10.82 -18.20
CA PHE A 162 -0.80 10.73 -19.11
C PHE A 162 -0.51 9.29 -19.47
N THR A 163 -0.15 9.08 -20.74
CA THR A 163 0.30 7.80 -21.27
C THR A 163 1.77 7.89 -21.67
N PRO A 164 2.52 6.77 -21.72
CA PRO A 164 3.94 6.78 -22.04
C PRO A 164 4.22 7.40 -23.41
N GLY A 165 5.22 8.30 -23.45
CA GLY A 165 5.65 8.96 -24.69
C GLY A 165 4.75 10.09 -25.20
N ALA A 166 3.58 10.32 -24.59
CA ALA A 166 2.68 11.40 -24.98
C ALA A 166 3.14 12.75 -24.40
N SER A 167 3.13 13.79 -25.22
CA SER A 167 3.47 15.14 -24.79
C SER A 167 2.36 15.79 -23.98
N ASN A 168 1.11 15.47 -24.33
CA ASN A 168 -0.10 16.02 -23.71
C ASN A 168 -0.86 14.94 -22.94
N SER A 169 -1.69 15.37 -21.99
CA SER A 169 -2.65 14.50 -21.34
C SER A 169 -3.74 14.05 -22.32
N LEU A 170 -4.41 12.95 -21.99
CA LEU A 170 -5.58 12.50 -22.73
C LEU A 170 -6.68 13.56 -22.63
N ASN A 171 -7.41 13.75 -23.72
CA ASN A 171 -8.60 14.60 -23.72
C ASN A 171 -9.75 13.83 -23.09
N THR A 172 -10.17 14.23 -21.90
CA THR A 172 -11.19 13.56 -21.11
C THR A 172 -12.12 14.54 -20.43
N GLU A 173 -13.34 14.09 -20.15
CA GLU A 173 -14.29 14.83 -19.33
C GLU A 173 -14.22 14.37 -17.86
N PRO A 174 -14.46 15.28 -16.87
CA PRO A 174 -14.36 14.94 -15.45
C PRO A 174 -15.32 13.85 -14.98
N ASP A 175 -16.46 13.70 -15.61
CA ASP A 175 -17.49 12.70 -15.30
C ASP A 175 -17.42 11.45 -16.19
N GLN A 176 -16.43 11.37 -17.07
CA GLN A 176 -16.18 10.20 -17.91
C GLN A 176 -15.92 8.97 -17.04
N LEU A 177 -16.60 7.87 -17.32
CA LEU A 177 -16.64 6.70 -16.43
C LEU A 177 -15.27 6.07 -16.17
N GLY A 178 -14.41 5.99 -17.18
CA GLY A 178 -13.03 5.49 -17.05
C GLY A 178 -12.17 6.41 -16.19
N VAL A 179 -12.36 7.74 -16.28
CA VAL A 179 -11.67 8.72 -15.43
C VAL A 179 -12.13 8.58 -13.97
N VAL A 180 -13.43 8.45 -13.75
CA VAL A 180 -14.01 8.22 -12.42
C VAL A 180 -13.47 6.93 -11.81
N LEU A 181 -13.31 5.87 -12.60
CA LEU A 181 -12.73 4.61 -12.15
C LEU A 181 -11.27 4.78 -11.70
N LEU A 182 -10.44 5.47 -12.46
CA LEU A 182 -9.05 5.75 -12.10
C LEU A 182 -8.95 6.65 -10.85
N ARG A 183 -9.83 7.62 -10.70
CA ARG A 183 -9.93 8.43 -9.47
C ARG A 183 -10.25 7.58 -8.25
N ARG A 184 -11.21 6.68 -8.36
CA ARG A 184 -11.54 5.74 -7.27
C ARG A 184 -10.35 4.87 -6.89
N LEU A 185 -9.59 4.40 -7.87
CA LEU A 185 -8.37 3.62 -7.64
C LEU A 185 -7.31 4.44 -6.90
N ARG A 186 -7.07 5.69 -7.34
CA ARG A 186 -6.15 6.64 -6.68
C ARG A 186 -6.57 6.92 -5.24
N ASP A 187 -7.84 7.27 -5.03
CA ASP A 187 -8.37 7.59 -3.71
C ASP A 187 -8.26 6.39 -2.76
N GLU A 188 -8.45 5.18 -3.27
CA GLU A 188 -8.27 3.95 -2.50
C GLU A 188 -6.78 3.70 -2.16
N ALA A 189 -5.84 3.96 -3.08
CA ALA A 189 -4.42 3.87 -2.80
C ALA A 189 -4.01 4.85 -1.69
N HIS A 190 -4.48 6.08 -1.78
CA HIS A 190 -4.25 7.11 -0.77
C HIS A 190 -4.87 6.74 0.58
N ARG A 191 -6.14 6.28 0.59
CA ARG A 191 -6.83 5.82 1.80
C ARG A 191 -6.08 4.67 2.48
N PHE A 192 -5.58 3.72 1.71
CA PHE A 192 -4.80 2.58 2.21
C PHE A 192 -3.47 3.02 2.81
N ALA A 193 -2.79 3.98 2.19
CA ALA A 193 -1.57 4.58 2.71
C ALA A 193 -1.80 5.29 4.06
N VAL A 194 -2.82 6.16 4.14
CA VAL A 194 -3.17 6.90 5.37
C VAL A 194 -3.54 5.96 6.52
N GLY A 195 -4.29 4.90 6.26
CA GLY A 195 -4.64 3.89 7.25
C GLY A 195 -3.40 3.27 7.91
N PHE A 196 -2.36 3.03 7.14
CA PHE A 196 -1.08 2.51 7.65
C PHE A 196 -0.34 3.53 8.53
N HIS A 197 -0.31 4.78 8.14
CA HIS A 197 0.32 5.83 8.95
C HIS A 197 -0.31 5.94 10.34
N ARG A 198 -1.65 5.86 10.41
CA ARG A 198 -2.38 5.86 11.69
C ARG A 198 -2.02 4.65 12.55
N GLN A 199 -1.97 3.48 11.95
CA GLN A 199 -1.58 2.25 12.66
C GLN A 199 -0.16 2.32 13.18
N GLN A 200 0.81 2.73 12.36
CA GLN A 200 2.21 2.86 12.77
C GLN A 200 2.41 3.92 13.87
N ARG A 201 1.70 5.07 13.78
CA ARG A 201 1.73 6.06 14.87
C ARG A 201 1.19 5.47 16.17
N GLY A 202 0.09 4.75 16.11
CA GLY A 202 -0.48 4.04 17.26
C GLY A 202 0.52 3.06 17.88
N GLU A 203 1.17 2.25 17.06
CA GLU A 203 2.20 1.30 17.49
C GLU A 203 3.44 1.99 18.10
N ARG A 204 3.91 3.09 17.49
CA ARG A 204 5.03 3.88 18.05
C ARG A 204 4.67 4.50 19.38
N MET A 205 3.48 5.13 19.50
CA MET A 205 3.01 5.70 20.77
C MET A 205 2.86 4.63 21.85
N LYS A 206 2.36 3.45 21.52
CA LYS A 206 2.24 2.33 22.44
C LYS A 206 3.61 1.82 22.88
N ARG A 207 4.57 1.69 21.96
CA ARG A 207 5.97 1.31 22.27
C ARG A 207 6.66 2.34 23.16
N SER A 208 6.46 3.64 22.91
CA SER A 208 6.95 4.70 23.75
C SER A 208 6.43 4.57 25.17
N ARG A 209 5.13 4.31 25.35
CA ARG A 209 4.53 4.05 26.68
C ARG A 209 5.14 2.87 27.41
N LEU A 210 5.48 1.78 26.72
CA LEU A 210 6.21 0.66 27.35
C LEU A 210 7.61 1.09 27.82
N SER A 211 8.29 1.90 27.03
CA SER A 211 9.63 2.41 27.35
C SER A 211 9.62 3.39 28.54
N ASP A 212 8.47 4.00 28.85
CA ASP A 212 8.29 4.89 30.00
C ASP A 212 8.20 4.12 31.34
N ILE A 213 8.02 2.80 31.29
CA ILE A 213 7.94 1.97 32.51
C ILE A 213 9.36 1.75 33.06
N PRO A 214 9.66 2.19 34.29
CA PRO A 214 10.98 2.02 34.89
C PRO A 214 11.41 0.54 34.91
N GLY A 215 12.65 0.28 34.50
CA GLY A 215 13.17 -1.07 34.41
C GLY A 215 12.82 -1.85 33.12
N LEU A 216 11.99 -1.28 32.25
CA LEU A 216 11.62 -1.88 30.98
C LEU A 216 12.46 -1.28 29.83
N GLY A 217 13.74 -1.66 29.77
CA GLY A 217 14.65 -1.22 28.72
C GLY A 217 14.34 -1.83 27.34
N PRO A 218 14.98 -1.34 26.25
CA PRO A 218 14.68 -1.74 24.85
C PRO A 218 14.70 -3.24 24.60
N LYS A 219 15.61 -3.97 25.25
CA LYS A 219 15.69 -5.44 25.13
C LYS A 219 14.43 -6.10 25.67
N ARG A 220 14.01 -5.73 26.90
CA ARG A 220 12.79 -6.31 27.52
C ARG A 220 11.53 -5.95 26.79
N VAL A 221 11.42 -4.74 26.22
CA VAL A 221 10.31 -4.35 25.34
C VAL A 221 10.27 -5.25 24.11
N LYS A 222 11.42 -5.54 23.49
CA LYS A 222 11.52 -6.45 22.36
C LYS A 222 11.09 -7.87 22.72
N ASP A 223 11.55 -8.36 23.87
CA ASP A 223 11.24 -9.72 24.36
C ASP A 223 9.73 -9.85 24.67
N LEU A 224 9.11 -8.85 25.32
CA LEU A 224 7.67 -8.81 25.54
C LEU A 224 6.88 -8.82 24.24
N LEU A 225 7.26 -8.01 23.27
CA LEU A 225 6.61 -7.96 21.97
C LEU A 225 6.76 -9.26 21.18
N ALA A 226 7.91 -9.93 21.30
CA ALA A 226 8.12 -11.24 20.69
C ALA A 226 7.25 -12.31 21.34
N HIS A 227 7.06 -12.26 22.66
CA HIS A 227 6.27 -13.23 23.42
C HIS A 227 4.76 -13.03 23.24
N PHE A 228 4.26 -11.81 23.39
CA PHE A 228 2.83 -11.48 23.31
C PHE A 228 2.35 -11.06 21.92
N ARG A 229 3.26 -10.84 20.98
CA ARG A 229 3.05 -10.45 19.57
C ARG A 229 2.37 -9.10 19.34
N SER A 230 1.71 -8.52 20.33
CA SER A 230 1.08 -7.21 20.25
C SER A 230 1.09 -6.48 21.58
N ILE A 231 1.02 -5.16 21.57
CA ILE A 231 0.93 -4.35 22.78
C ILE A 231 -0.45 -4.51 23.42
N ASP A 232 -1.48 -4.69 22.62
CA ASP A 232 -2.82 -4.93 23.14
C ASP A 232 -2.90 -6.24 23.95
N ALA A 233 -2.18 -7.29 23.48
CA ALA A 233 -2.04 -8.53 24.27
C ALA A 233 -1.27 -8.31 25.58
N ILE A 234 -0.22 -7.48 25.58
CA ILE A 234 0.51 -7.11 26.80
C ILE A 234 -0.40 -6.36 27.79
N GLN A 235 -1.25 -5.44 27.30
CA GLN A 235 -2.19 -4.69 28.13
C GLN A 235 -3.28 -5.56 28.76
N LEU A 236 -3.70 -6.62 28.06
CA LEU A 236 -4.72 -7.56 28.51
C LEU A 236 -4.15 -8.71 29.37
N ALA A 237 -2.83 -8.89 29.36
CA ALA A 237 -2.18 -9.95 30.10
C ALA A 237 -2.23 -9.73 31.61
N THR A 238 -2.37 -10.82 32.38
CA THR A 238 -2.27 -10.78 33.84
C THR A 238 -0.81 -10.60 34.27
N ALA A 239 -0.58 -10.17 35.50
CA ALA A 239 0.76 -10.05 36.08
C ALA A 239 1.52 -11.39 36.05
N GLU A 240 0.82 -12.52 36.23
CA GLU A 240 1.38 -13.86 36.14
C GLU A 240 1.83 -14.20 34.71
N GLN A 241 0.99 -13.93 33.72
CA GLN A 241 1.33 -14.12 32.32
C GLN A 241 2.52 -13.26 31.88
N LEU A 242 2.58 -12.00 32.34
CA LEU A 242 3.72 -11.10 32.11
C LEU A 242 5.02 -11.66 32.74
N GLY A 243 4.91 -12.22 33.94
CA GLY A 243 6.04 -12.85 34.64
C GLY A 243 6.56 -14.12 33.97
N GLY A 244 5.75 -14.79 33.15
CA GLY A 244 6.15 -15.93 32.32
C GLY A 244 7.04 -15.59 31.13
N CYS A 245 7.17 -14.30 30.79
CA CYS A 245 8.05 -13.86 29.73
C CYS A 245 9.54 -13.97 30.17
N PRO A 246 10.43 -14.54 29.33
CA PRO A 246 11.86 -14.66 29.68
C PRO A 246 12.48 -13.32 30.06
N GLY A 247 13.20 -13.31 31.18
CA GLY A 247 13.87 -12.09 31.72
C GLY A 247 12.94 -11.11 32.43
N MET A 248 11.67 -11.48 32.68
CA MET A 248 10.68 -10.68 33.38
C MET A 248 10.49 -11.23 34.81
N GLY A 249 11.00 -10.53 35.80
CA GLY A 249 10.74 -10.88 37.20
C GLY A 249 9.34 -10.46 37.64
N SER A 250 8.82 -11.11 38.70
CA SER A 250 7.48 -10.86 39.22
C SER A 250 7.20 -9.40 39.61
N ALA A 251 8.20 -8.70 40.14
CA ALA A 251 8.11 -7.29 40.49
C ALA A 251 7.92 -6.40 39.26
N LEU A 252 8.65 -6.64 38.15
CA LEU A 252 8.51 -5.90 36.91
C LEU A 252 7.20 -6.23 36.20
N ALA A 253 6.80 -7.51 36.22
CA ALA A 253 5.52 -7.96 35.66
C ALA A 253 4.35 -7.25 36.35
N LYS A 254 4.36 -7.16 37.68
CA LYS A 254 3.37 -6.40 38.44
C LYS A 254 3.39 -4.91 38.08
N GLN A 255 4.56 -4.32 37.95
CA GLN A 255 4.72 -2.90 37.58
C GLN A 255 4.13 -2.60 36.20
N ILE A 256 4.34 -3.48 35.20
CA ILE A 256 3.75 -3.37 33.87
C ILE A 256 2.23 -3.49 33.96
N TYR A 257 1.73 -4.47 34.71
CA TYR A 257 0.29 -4.65 34.92
C TYR A 257 -0.33 -3.41 35.54
N ASP A 258 0.24 -2.91 36.64
CA ASP A 258 -0.24 -1.73 37.35
C ASP A 258 -0.24 -0.49 36.46
N TYR A 259 0.81 -0.29 35.64
CA TYR A 259 0.91 0.82 34.71
C TYR A 259 -0.28 0.89 33.75
N PHE A 260 -0.69 -0.22 33.19
CA PHE A 260 -1.82 -0.27 32.27
C PHE A 260 -3.18 -0.22 32.95
N HIS A 261 -3.29 -0.65 34.19
CA HIS A 261 -4.56 -0.74 34.90
C HIS A 261 -4.81 0.44 35.86
N SER A 262 -3.77 1.07 36.39
CA SER A 262 -3.88 2.26 37.26
C SER A 262 -4.30 3.52 36.49
N ASN A 263 -3.94 3.64 35.20
CA ASN A 263 -4.31 4.78 34.36
C ASN A 263 -5.76 4.77 33.84
N LYS A 264 -6.59 3.76 34.17
CA LYS A 264 -8.02 3.77 33.86
C LYS A 264 -8.85 4.76 34.67
N LYS A 265 -8.27 5.45 35.67
CA LYS A 265 -9.00 6.37 36.55
C LYS A 265 -8.94 7.85 36.16
N VAL A 266 -8.27 8.24 35.06
CA VAL A 266 -8.17 9.67 34.67
C VAL A 266 -8.52 9.87 33.20
N ILE A 267 -9.72 9.48 32.82
CA ILE A 267 -10.39 10.12 31.66
C ILE A 267 -11.70 10.70 32.23
N LYS A 268 -11.60 11.93 32.74
CA LYS A 268 -12.79 12.76 32.93
C LYS A 268 -13.37 13.05 31.54
N PRO A 269 -14.69 12.88 31.35
CA PRO A 269 -15.32 13.26 30.09
C PRO A 269 -15.21 14.78 29.94
N PHE A 270 -14.69 15.22 28.81
CA PHE A 270 -14.74 16.62 28.41
C PHE A 270 -16.21 17.03 28.32
N HIS A 271 -16.62 17.92 29.23
CA HIS A 271 -17.89 18.61 29.13
C HIS A 271 -17.85 19.51 27.89
N PHE A 272 -18.66 19.21 26.91
CA PHE A 272 -19.04 20.17 25.88
C PHE A 272 -19.80 21.29 26.56
N PHE A 273 -19.19 22.45 26.69
CA PHE A 273 -19.91 23.69 26.90
C PHE A 273 -20.64 24.04 25.60
N LYS A 274 -21.97 24.03 25.65
CA LYS A 274 -22.82 24.75 24.72
C LYS A 274 -22.69 26.24 25.01
N VAL A 275 -22.33 27.03 24.01
CA VAL A 275 -22.84 28.39 23.76
C VAL A 275 -22.99 28.51 22.25
#